data_cb125d3fc45edcc844dd5688ff016d1b
#
_entry.id   cb125d3fc45edcc844dd5688ff016d1b
#
_cell.length_a   1.000
_cell.length_b   1.000
_cell.length_c   1.000
_cell.angle_alpha   90.00
_cell.angle_beta   90.00
_cell.angle_gamma   90.00
#
_symmetry.space_group_name_H-M   'P 1'
#
loop_
_entity.id
_entity.type
_entity.pdbx_description
1 polymer ?
#
loop_
_entity_poly.entity_id
_entity_poly.type
_entity_poly.pdbx_seq_one_letter_code
_entity_poly.pdbx_strand_id
1 'polypeptide(L)'
;VIAQLLVTEGFTSVEDLAYVDENEISAIEGFDEDTAQELQARARDYLEREAAEQDAKRKELGVEDDMLNVPGLTLPMAVALGEAGVKTVEDLADLATDELRGGFEQKNGERVRVPGALESFNLQVADAENLILNARIQLGWIEAPLLEQDGVEEDEAEYAEEGEDVATAEQ
;
A
#
# COMPACT_ATOMS: atom_id res chain seq x y z
N VAL A 1 -20.17 -6.20 22.14
CA VAL A 1 -21.27 -6.74 21.28
C VAL A 1 -21.18 -6.14 19.88
N ILE A 2 -21.14 -4.78 19.75
CA ILE A 2 -21.07 -4.12 18.42
C ILE A 2 -19.82 -4.54 17.64
N ALA A 3 -18.63 -4.54 18.25
CA ALA A 3 -17.40 -4.94 17.59
C ALA A 3 -17.43 -6.40 17.08
N GLN A 4 -18.05 -7.31 17.86
CA GLN A 4 -18.19 -8.70 17.44
C GLN A 4 -19.16 -8.84 16.26
N LEU A 5 -20.22 -8.05 16.23
CA LEU A 5 -21.17 -8.02 15.12
C LEU A 5 -20.49 -7.53 13.85
N LEU A 6 -19.74 -6.42 13.92
CA LEU A 6 -18.99 -5.89 12.79
C LEU A 6 -17.96 -6.89 12.24
N VAL A 7 -17.25 -7.60 13.09
CA VAL A 7 -16.32 -8.67 12.66
C VAL A 7 -17.06 -9.82 11.97
N THR A 8 -18.26 -10.18 12.44
CA THR A 8 -19.08 -11.23 11.81
C THR A 8 -19.55 -10.82 10.42
N GLU A 9 -19.82 -9.53 10.22
CA GLU A 9 -20.21 -8.95 8.92
C GLU A 9 -19.00 -8.67 7.98
N GLY A 10 -17.78 -8.96 8.44
CA GLY A 10 -16.57 -8.87 7.62
C GLY A 10 -15.71 -7.61 7.85
N PHE A 11 -16.10 -6.71 8.75
CA PHE A 11 -15.32 -5.53 9.12
C PHE A 11 -14.27 -5.93 10.15
N THR A 12 -13.05 -6.16 9.69
CA THR A 12 -11.94 -6.66 10.53
C THR A 12 -10.98 -5.57 10.97
N SER A 13 -11.04 -4.39 10.34
CA SER A 13 -10.19 -3.24 10.64
C SER A 13 -11.01 -1.96 10.80
N VAL A 14 -10.38 -0.93 11.38
CA VAL A 14 -10.99 0.41 11.50
C VAL A 14 -11.07 1.08 10.14
N GLU A 15 -10.11 0.79 9.26
CA GLU A 15 -10.08 1.24 7.89
C GLU A 15 -11.29 0.75 7.11
N ASP A 16 -11.67 -0.52 7.27
CA ASP A 16 -12.85 -1.09 6.62
C ASP A 16 -14.11 -0.26 6.96
N LEU A 17 -14.27 0.11 8.23
CA LEU A 17 -15.39 0.94 8.69
C LEU A 17 -15.32 2.38 8.19
N ALA A 18 -14.12 2.96 8.08
CA ALA A 18 -13.93 4.35 7.70
C ALA A 18 -14.25 4.61 6.22
N TYR A 19 -14.03 3.61 5.34
CA TYR A 19 -14.04 3.80 3.89
C TYR A 19 -15.11 2.99 3.15
N VAL A 20 -15.82 2.09 3.83
CA VAL A 20 -16.94 1.34 3.24
C VAL A 20 -18.12 2.27 2.91
N ASP A 21 -19.01 1.82 2.03
CA ASP A 21 -20.25 2.53 1.76
C ASP A 21 -21.16 2.53 3.02
N GLU A 22 -21.71 3.70 3.36
CA GLU A 22 -22.57 3.89 4.53
C GLU A 22 -23.78 2.92 4.52
N ASN A 23 -24.28 2.60 3.33
CA ASN A 23 -25.41 1.66 3.17
C ASN A 23 -25.05 0.24 3.61
N GLU A 24 -23.78 -0.17 3.51
CA GLU A 24 -23.34 -1.50 3.95
C GLU A 24 -23.38 -1.61 5.48
N ILE A 25 -22.97 -0.54 6.19
CA ILE A 25 -23.05 -0.53 7.65
C ILE A 25 -24.49 -0.45 8.12
N SER A 26 -25.33 0.39 7.49
CA SER A 26 -26.73 0.55 7.86
C SER A 26 -27.60 -0.68 7.52
N ALA A 27 -27.15 -1.55 6.61
CA ALA A 27 -27.80 -2.82 6.30
C ALA A 27 -27.60 -3.89 7.38
N ILE A 28 -26.68 -3.69 8.31
CA ILE A 28 -26.42 -4.60 9.43
C ILE A 28 -27.59 -4.54 10.42
N GLU A 29 -28.10 -5.69 10.84
CA GLU A 29 -29.21 -5.74 11.79
C GLU A 29 -28.87 -5.02 13.11
N GLY A 30 -29.66 -4.01 13.44
CA GLY A 30 -29.47 -3.20 14.64
C GLY A 30 -28.70 -1.90 14.43
N PHE A 31 -28.31 -1.58 13.19
CA PHE A 31 -27.74 -0.28 12.82
C PHE A 31 -28.75 0.49 11.98
N ASP A 32 -28.84 1.78 12.25
CA ASP A 32 -29.55 2.75 11.40
C ASP A 32 -28.53 3.67 10.70
N GLU A 33 -29.01 4.51 9.82
CA GLU A 33 -28.18 5.45 9.05
C GLU A 33 -27.39 6.39 9.97
N ASP A 34 -28.03 6.92 11.04
CA ASP A 34 -27.39 7.81 11.99
C ASP A 34 -26.24 7.08 12.74
N THR A 35 -26.46 5.85 13.13
CA THR A 35 -25.43 5.00 13.80
C THR A 35 -24.27 4.68 12.85
N ALA A 36 -24.57 4.37 11.57
CA ALA A 36 -23.56 4.10 10.56
C ALA A 36 -22.66 5.35 10.34
N GLN A 37 -23.26 6.51 10.19
CA GLN A 37 -22.54 7.79 10.04
C GLN A 37 -21.65 8.09 11.25
N GLU A 38 -22.18 7.90 12.46
CA GLU A 38 -21.42 8.13 13.70
C GLU A 38 -20.23 7.17 13.82
N LEU A 39 -20.42 5.91 13.48
CA LEU A 39 -19.34 4.92 13.47
C LEU A 39 -18.25 5.26 12.46
N GLN A 40 -18.62 5.64 11.26
CA GLN A 40 -17.67 6.08 10.24
C GLN A 40 -16.91 7.34 10.66
N ALA A 41 -17.60 8.33 11.19
CA ALA A 41 -16.97 9.55 11.68
C ALA A 41 -15.93 9.23 12.76
N ARG A 42 -16.29 8.40 13.74
CA ARG A 42 -15.35 7.95 14.79
C ARG A 42 -14.18 7.13 14.26
N ALA A 43 -14.41 6.27 13.27
CA ALA A 43 -13.36 5.50 12.62
C ALA A 43 -12.36 6.42 11.92
N ARG A 44 -12.84 7.41 11.17
CA ARG A 44 -11.99 8.42 10.50
C ARG A 44 -11.21 9.26 11.51
N ASP A 45 -11.87 9.78 12.54
CA ASP A 45 -11.21 10.56 13.62
C ASP A 45 -10.11 9.74 14.33
N TYR A 46 -10.36 8.44 14.51
CA TYR A 46 -9.37 7.54 15.11
C TYR A 46 -8.14 7.41 14.20
N LEU A 47 -8.37 7.14 12.91
CA LEU A 47 -7.28 6.99 11.92
C LEU A 47 -6.48 8.28 11.74
N GLU A 48 -7.15 9.44 11.71
CA GLU A 48 -6.47 10.74 11.63
C GLU A 48 -5.59 10.99 12.85
N ARG A 49 -6.08 10.67 14.04
CA ARG A 49 -5.31 10.82 15.28
C ARG A 49 -4.12 9.86 15.31
N GLU A 50 -4.34 8.60 14.94
CA GLU A 50 -3.26 7.60 14.87
C GLU A 50 -2.19 8.01 13.86
N ALA A 51 -2.60 8.48 12.67
CA ALA A 51 -1.67 9.00 11.67
C ALA A 51 -0.89 10.21 12.18
N ALA A 52 -1.55 11.15 12.90
CA ALA A 52 -0.88 12.30 13.48
C ALA A 52 0.13 11.92 14.58
N GLU A 53 -0.18 10.94 15.42
CA GLU A 53 0.72 10.40 16.43
C GLU A 53 1.93 9.72 15.80
N GLN A 54 1.71 8.91 14.76
CA GLN A 54 2.78 8.26 13.99
C GLN A 54 3.69 9.28 13.29
N ASP A 55 3.13 10.32 12.69
CA ASP A 55 3.90 11.37 12.04
C ASP A 55 4.71 12.21 13.05
N ALA A 56 4.13 12.51 14.21
CA ALA A 56 4.85 13.17 15.30
C ALA A 56 6.04 12.32 15.78
N LYS A 57 5.84 11.01 15.95
CA LYS A 57 6.89 10.07 16.34
C LYS A 57 7.99 9.98 15.27
N ARG A 58 7.60 9.91 13.99
CA ARG A 58 8.53 9.94 12.85
C ARG A 58 9.44 11.17 12.89
N LYS A 59 8.84 12.35 13.09
CA LYS A 59 9.57 13.63 13.19
C LYS A 59 10.49 13.67 14.42
N GLU A 60 10.04 13.15 15.56
CA GLU A 60 10.84 13.05 16.78
C GLU A 60 12.08 12.16 16.56
N LEU A 61 11.93 11.06 15.82
CA LEU A 61 13.02 10.18 15.44
C LEU A 61 13.98 10.80 14.41
N GLY A 62 13.57 11.90 13.78
CA GLY A 62 14.36 12.60 12.77
C GLY A 62 14.33 11.95 11.40
N VAL A 63 13.26 11.20 11.10
CA VAL A 63 13.05 10.61 9.76
C VAL A 63 12.56 11.70 8.82
N GLU A 64 13.24 11.86 7.69
CA GLU A 64 12.94 12.89 6.70
C GLU A 64 11.60 12.68 5.98
N ASP A 65 11.00 13.79 5.53
CA ASP A 65 9.72 13.75 4.82
C ASP A 65 9.83 12.99 3.48
N ASP A 66 10.99 13.05 2.83
CA ASP A 66 11.27 12.37 1.57
C ASP A 66 11.16 10.84 1.66
N MET A 67 11.32 10.28 2.86
CA MET A 67 11.06 8.85 3.10
C MET A 67 9.63 8.46 2.77
N LEU A 68 8.66 9.33 3.03
CA LEU A 68 7.24 9.06 2.76
C LEU A 68 6.90 9.05 1.26
N ASN A 69 7.80 9.56 0.42
CA ASN A 69 7.66 9.55 -1.04
C ASN A 69 8.16 8.25 -1.68
N VAL A 70 8.82 7.38 -0.92
CA VAL A 70 9.27 6.07 -1.42
C VAL A 70 8.05 5.16 -1.64
N PRO A 71 7.78 4.72 -2.89
CA PRO A 71 6.65 3.85 -3.17
C PRO A 71 6.69 2.55 -2.36
N GLY A 72 5.57 2.21 -1.74
CA GLY A 72 5.44 1.02 -0.89
C GLY A 72 5.84 1.23 0.57
N LEU A 73 6.43 2.37 0.94
CA LEU A 73 6.74 2.71 2.32
C LEU A 73 5.53 3.37 2.99
N THR A 74 5.08 2.78 4.09
CA THR A 74 4.00 3.35 4.91
C THR A 74 4.53 4.16 6.06
N LEU A 75 3.70 5.04 6.63
CA LEU A 75 4.07 5.84 7.80
C LEU A 75 4.51 5.01 9.01
N PRO A 76 3.82 3.92 9.40
CA PRO A 76 4.31 3.02 10.45
C PRO A 76 5.67 2.38 10.13
N MET A 77 5.92 2.02 8.88
CA MET A 77 7.23 1.50 8.43
C MET A 77 8.32 2.55 8.57
N ALA A 78 8.04 3.81 8.19
CA ALA A 78 8.98 4.92 8.35
C ALA A 78 9.35 5.15 9.83
N VAL A 79 8.39 5.00 10.75
CA VAL A 79 8.65 5.06 12.20
C VAL A 79 9.55 3.91 12.64
N ALA A 80 9.27 2.67 12.22
CA ALA A 80 10.07 1.50 12.56
C ALA A 80 11.51 1.61 12.01
N LEU A 81 11.67 2.12 10.79
CA LEU A 81 12.99 2.42 10.21
C LEU A 81 13.72 3.48 11.02
N GLY A 82 13.05 4.54 11.45
CA GLY A 82 13.62 5.57 12.32
C GLY A 82 14.08 5.03 13.67
N GLU A 83 13.35 4.10 14.27
CA GLU A 83 13.75 3.40 15.50
C GLU A 83 14.99 2.53 15.30
N ALA A 84 15.16 1.96 14.10
CA ALA A 84 16.36 1.21 13.70
C ALA A 84 17.54 2.10 13.27
N GLY A 85 17.35 3.44 13.22
CA GLY A 85 18.38 4.40 12.86
C GLY A 85 18.43 4.75 11.37
N VAL A 86 17.50 4.24 10.56
CA VAL A 86 17.33 4.55 9.13
C VAL A 86 16.40 5.75 8.99
N LYS A 87 16.95 6.89 8.59
CA LYS A 87 16.26 8.19 8.68
C LYS A 87 16.10 8.90 7.34
N THR A 88 16.93 8.55 6.39
CA THR A 88 16.98 9.16 5.06
C THR A 88 16.72 8.13 3.98
N VAL A 89 16.38 8.61 2.79
CA VAL A 89 16.22 7.74 1.60
C VAL A 89 17.54 7.07 1.25
N GLU A 90 18.66 7.74 1.48
CA GLU A 90 20.02 7.18 1.29
C GLU A 90 20.28 6.02 2.23
N ASP A 91 19.97 6.18 3.53
CA ASP A 91 20.10 5.09 4.50
C ASP A 91 19.30 3.85 4.07
N LEU A 92 18.06 4.06 3.57
CA LEU A 92 17.20 2.97 3.09
C LEU A 92 17.77 2.32 1.81
N ALA A 93 18.31 3.13 0.90
CA ALA A 93 18.88 2.66 -0.37
C ALA A 93 20.16 1.82 -0.17
N ASP A 94 20.89 2.08 0.90
CA ASP A 94 22.13 1.35 1.26
C ASP A 94 21.86 0.01 1.95
N LEU A 95 20.64 -0.22 2.47
CA LEU A 95 20.30 -1.46 3.17
C LEU A 95 20.28 -2.67 2.22
N ALA A 96 20.53 -3.83 2.82
CA ALA A 96 20.25 -5.13 2.22
C ALA A 96 18.86 -5.63 2.64
N THR A 97 18.29 -6.52 1.85
CA THR A 97 16.98 -7.12 2.10
C THR A 97 16.89 -7.80 3.48
N ASP A 98 17.99 -8.43 3.91
CA ASP A 98 18.10 -9.08 5.23
C ASP A 98 18.08 -8.11 6.40
N GLU A 99 18.55 -6.88 6.20
CA GLU A 99 18.52 -5.82 7.22
C GLU A 99 17.09 -5.28 7.41
N LEU A 100 16.25 -5.32 6.38
CA LEU A 100 14.83 -4.97 6.50
C LEU A 100 14.00 -6.10 7.12
N ARG A 101 14.19 -7.34 6.66
CA ARG A 101 13.34 -8.48 7.05
C ARG A 101 13.84 -9.26 8.26
N GLY A 102 15.09 -9.08 8.61
CA GLY A 102 15.81 -9.95 9.52
C GLY A 102 16.46 -11.14 8.81
N GLY A 103 17.58 -11.54 9.30
CA GLY A 103 18.39 -12.57 8.68
C GLY A 103 19.24 -13.32 9.71
N PHE A 104 20.25 -13.98 9.21
CA PHE A 104 21.25 -14.66 10.04
C PHE A 104 22.64 -14.23 9.62
N GLU A 105 23.44 -13.81 10.57
CA GLU A 105 24.84 -13.50 10.38
C GLU A 105 25.74 -14.60 10.99
N GLN A 106 26.92 -14.78 10.40
CA GLN A 106 27.97 -15.60 11.03
C GLN A 106 28.85 -14.70 11.92
N LYS A 107 28.73 -14.88 13.24
CA LYS A 107 29.57 -14.19 14.20
C LYS A 107 30.39 -15.22 14.98
N ASN A 108 31.72 -15.15 14.89
CA ASN A 108 32.64 -16.07 15.54
C ASN A 108 32.43 -17.56 15.18
N GLY A 109 31.92 -17.86 13.97
CA GLY A 109 31.63 -19.21 13.53
C GLY A 109 30.26 -19.77 13.95
N GLU A 110 29.47 -18.97 14.68
CA GLU A 110 28.08 -19.29 15.05
C GLU A 110 27.11 -18.50 14.21
N ARG A 111 26.00 -19.12 13.85
CA ARG A 111 24.90 -18.48 13.10
C ARG A 111 23.98 -17.77 14.09
N VAL A 112 24.06 -16.45 14.12
CA VAL A 112 23.27 -15.60 15.01
C VAL A 112 22.14 -14.96 14.22
N ARG A 113 20.91 -14.95 14.77
CA ARG A 113 19.78 -14.24 14.19
C ARG A 113 19.93 -12.75 14.43
N VAL A 114 19.77 -11.94 13.39
CA VAL A 114 19.71 -10.49 13.44
C VAL A 114 18.29 -10.06 13.11
N PRO A 115 17.63 -9.28 13.99
CA PRO A 115 16.29 -8.78 13.71
C PRO A 115 16.33 -7.73 12.59
N GLY A 116 15.34 -7.75 11.71
CA GLY A 116 15.20 -6.74 10.64
C GLY A 116 14.45 -5.50 11.12
N ALA A 117 14.74 -4.36 10.52
CA ALA A 117 14.10 -3.09 10.85
C ALA A 117 12.57 -3.11 10.62
N LEU A 118 12.10 -3.88 9.63
CA LEU A 118 10.70 -4.06 9.29
C LEU A 118 10.20 -5.49 9.52
N GLU A 119 10.85 -6.26 10.38
CA GLU A 119 10.50 -7.67 10.66
C GLU A 119 9.04 -7.83 11.10
N SER A 120 8.51 -6.89 11.89
CA SER A 120 7.14 -6.91 12.40
C SER A 120 6.06 -6.78 11.31
N PHE A 121 6.42 -6.27 10.15
CA PHE A 121 5.52 -6.10 9.00
C PHE A 121 5.43 -7.33 8.11
N ASN A 122 6.21 -8.38 8.37
CA ASN A 122 6.22 -9.65 7.63
C ASN A 122 6.34 -9.47 6.10
N LEU A 123 7.17 -8.52 5.66
CA LEU A 123 7.38 -8.24 4.24
C LEU A 123 7.85 -9.48 3.49
N GLN A 124 7.33 -9.69 2.28
CA GLN A 124 7.89 -10.66 1.37
C GLN A 124 9.27 -10.19 0.86
N VAL A 125 10.08 -11.10 0.35
CA VAL A 125 11.40 -10.75 -0.21
C VAL A 125 11.27 -9.69 -1.29
N ALA A 126 10.31 -9.89 -2.21
CA ALA A 126 10.06 -8.98 -3.30
C ALA A 126 9.64 -7.56 -2.82
N ASP A 127 8.84 -7.46 -1.75
CA ASP A 127 8.41 -6.17 -1.21
C ASP A 127 9.58 -5.41 -0.59
N ALA A 128 10.45 -6.10 0.16
CA ALA A 128 11.64 -5.50 0.73
C ALA A 128 12.65 -5.07 -0.34
N GLU A 129 12.84 -5.89 -1.38
CA GLU A 129 13.67 -5.54 -2.54
C GLU A 129 13.11 -4.32 -3.27
N ASN A 130 11.80 -4.25 -3.48
CA ASN A 130 11.13 -3.12 -4.11
C ASN A 130 11.26 -1.82 -3.32
N LEU A 131 11.19 -1.88 -1.99
CA LEU A 131 11.42 -0.69 -1.15
C LEU A 131 12.82 -0.12 -1.35
N ILE A 132 13.86 -0.97 -1.31
CA ILE A 132 15.24 -0.57 -1.54
C ILE A 132 15.42 -0.06 -2.96
N LEU A 133 14.86 -0.76 -3.94
CA LEU A 133 14.92 -0.39 -5.36
C LEU A 133 14.28 1.00 -5.58
N ASN A 134 13.09 1.22 -5.03
CA ASN A 134 12.38 2.49 -5.13
C ASN A 134 13.15 3.65 -4.47
N ALA A 135 13.81 3.40 -3.34
CA ALA A 135 14.69 4.37 -2.71
C ALA A 135 15.87 4.76 -3.63
N ARG A 136 16.50 3.77 -4.28
CA ARG A 136 17.58 3.99 -5.25
C ARG A 136 17.12 4.74 -6.49
N ILE A 137 15.91 4.46 -6.98
CA ILE A 137 15.30 5.18 -8.10
C ILE A 137 15.04 6.64 -7.71
N GLN A 138 14.47 6.88 -6.53
CA GLN A 138 14.20 8.23 -6.02
C GLN A 138 15.46 9.08 -5.90
N LEU A 139 16.58 8.47 -5.52
CA LEU A 139 17.90 9.12 -5.47
C LEU A 139 18.58 9.29 -6.85
N GLY A 140 18.01 8.67 -7.89
CA GLY A 140 18.62 8.66 -9.22
C GLY A 140 19.87 7.78 -9.34
N TRP A 141 20.08 6.85 -8.41
CA TRP A 141 21.19 5.89 -8.49
C TRP A 141 20.96 4.83 -9.56
N ILE A 142 19.70 4.52 -9.84
CA ILE A 142 19.28 3.63 -10.92
C ILE A 142 18.11 4.28 -11.67
N GLU A 143 18.01 3.99 -12.95
CA GLU A 143 16.86 4.41 -13.75
C GLU A 143 15.65 3.52 -13.41
N ALA A 144 14.47 4.14 -13.30
CA ALA A 144 13.24 3.38 -13.18
C ALA A 144 13.10 2.48 -14.41
N PRO A 145 12.77 1.18 -14.24
CA PRO A 145 12.46 0.35 -15.38
C PRO A 145 11.33 1.04 -16.16
N LEU A 146 11.53 1.25 -17.46
CA LEU A 146 10.46 1.67 -18.33
C LEU A 146 9.37 0.61 -18.20
N LEU A 147 8.26 0.94 -17.55
CA LEU A 147 7.05 0.15 -17.69
C LEU A 147 6.74 0.20 -19.18
N GLU A 148 7.02 -0.90 -19.87
CA GLU A 148 6.40 -1.13 -21.17
C GLU A 148 4.90 -1.03 -20.89
N GLN A 149 4.32 0.10 -21.26
CA GLN A 149 2.89 0.18 -21.41
C GLN A 149 2.59 -0.87 -22.47
N ASP A 150 2.14 -2.05 -22.01
CA ASP A 150 1.47 -2.99 -22.88
C ASP A 150 0.40 -2.17 -23.59
N GLY A 151 0.72 -1.81 -24.83
CA GLY A 151 -0.19 -1.10 -25.69
C GLY A 151 -1.44 -1.95 -25.77
N VAL A 152 -2.52 -1.42 -25.24
CA VAL A 152 -3.83 -1.81 -25.66
C VAL A 152 -3.86 -1.40 -27.13
N GLU A 153 -3.49 -2.33 -28.04
CA GLU A 153 -3.85 -2.24 -29.43
C GLU A 153 -5.37 -2.29 -29.44
N GLU A 154 -5.98 -1.11 -29.50
CA GLU A 154 -7.35 -0.98 -29.92
C GLU A 154 -7.37 -1.48 -31.37
N ASP A 155 -7.72 -2.75 -31.56
CA ASP A 155 -8.17 -3.29 -32.84
C ASP A 155 -9.44 -2.51 -33.24
N GLU A 156 -9.23 -1.39 -33.90
CA GLU A 156 -10.26 -0.80 -34.74
C GLU A 156 -10.54 -1.78 -35.86
N ALA A 157 -11.47 -2.69 -35.59
CA ALA A 157 -12.08 -3.50 -36.63
C ALA A 157 -12.87 -2.55 -37.57
N GLU A 158 -12.21 -2.18 -38.64
CA GLU A 158 -12.77 -1.53 -39.80
C GLU A 158 -13.84 -2.46 -40.40
N TYR A 159 -15.09 -2.23 -40.06
CA TYR A 159 -16.21 -2.81 -40.79
C TYR A 159 -16.34 -2.10 -42.13
N ALA A 160 -15.72 -2.68 -43.14
CA ALA A 160 -16.00 -2.35 -44.51
C ALA A 160 -17.45 -2.75 -44.85
N GLU A 161 -18.30 -1.75 -45.05
CA GLU A 161 -19.59 -1.90 -45.70
C GLU A 161 -19.33 -2.22 -47.16
N GLU A 162 -19.45 -3.48 -47.55
CA GLU A 162 -19.69 -3.83 -48.94
C GLU A 162 -21.18 -3.69 -49.22
N GLY A 163 -21.51 -2.58 -49.82
CA GLY A 163 -22.77 -2.38 -50.46
C GLY A 163 -22.88 -3.26 -51.70
N GLU A 164 -23.74 -4.27 -51.70
CA GLU A 164 -24.20 -4.90 -52.93
C GLU A 164 -25.48 -4.24 -53.44
N ASP A 165 -25.29 -3.48 -54.46
CA ASP A 165 -26.30 -3.11 -55.44
C ASP A 165 -26.89 -4.36 -56.09
N VAL A 166 -28.16 -4.60 -55.89
CA VAL A 166 -28.90 -5.51 -56.78
C VAL A 166 -29.96 -4.75 -57.50
N ALA A 167 -29.58 -4.44 -58.74
CA ALA A 167 -30.47 -3.87 -59.73
C ALA A 167 -31.60 -4.82 -60.10
N THR A 168 -32.74 -4.25 -60.12
CA THR A 168 -34.00 -4.59 -60.73
C THR A 168 -33.93 -5.07 -62.15
N ALA A 169 -34.75 -6.04 -62.56
CA ALA A 169 -35.44 -6.11 -63.82
C ALA A 169 -36.74 -6.88 -63.70
N GLU A 170 -37.78 -6.19 -63.93
CA GLU A 170 -38.84 -6.36 -64.93
C GLU A 170 -39.44 -7.76 -65.16
N GLN A 171 -40.66 -7.98 -64.81
CA GLN A 171 -41.88 -7.95 -65.65
C GLN A 171 -43.11 -8.28 -64.81
#